data_e7ade1b49c700a2d0e704ec25490767c
#
_entry.id   e7ade1b49c700a2d0e704ec25490767c
#
_cell.length_a   1.000
_cell.length_b   1.000
_cell.length_c   1.000
_cell.angle_alpha   90.00
_cell.angle_beta   90.00
_cell.angle_gamma   90.00
#
_symmetry.space_group_name_H-M   'P 1'
#
loop_
_entity.id
_entity.type
_entity.pdbx_description
1 polymer ?
#
loop_
_entity_poly.entity_id
_entity_poly.type
_entity_poly.pdbx_seq_one_letter_code
_entity_poly.pdbx_strand_id
1 'polypeptide(L)'
;PTSANNAYNYQFGRWNVIVDPYMTKALKDLGKTDVPFFLLDSHFIQMADAAIFQDRVKLEVRSVLDENNDNNVWKGFRRFGAGFVDWRFISAGNMSTGTDLT
;
A
#
# COMPACT_ATOMS: atom_id res chain seq x y z
N PRO A 1 -39.29 13.48 8.85
CA PRO A 1 -38.33 13.74 8.80
C PRO A 1 -37.24 13.41 9.15
N THR A 2 -37.05 13.08 9.36
CA THR A 2 -36.23 13.13 10.03
C THR A 2 -35.29 12.08 9.85
N SER A 3 -35.38 11.43 8.81
CA SER A 3 -34.37 10.55 8.32
C SER A 3 -33.06 11.22 8.12
N ALA A 4 -33.11 12.48 7.88
CA ALA A 4 -31.91 13.27 7.80
C ALA A 4 -31.18 13.39 9.13
N ASN A 5 -31.86 13.08 10.19
CA ASN A 5 -31.25 13.13 11.49
C ASN A 5 -30.68 11.82 11.96
N ASN A 6 -30.29 11.01 11.08
CA ASN A 6 -29.59 9.81 11.45
C ASN A 6 -28.20 10.18 11.98
N ALA A 7 -28.19 10.71 13.18
CA ALA A 7 -26.99 11.18 13.84
C ALA A 7 -26.06 10.05 14.27
N TYR A 8 -26.55 8.83 14.16
CA TYR A 8 -25.79 7.66 14.59
C TYR A 8 -25.16 6.97 13.40
N ASN A 9 -23.86 7.01 13.31
CA ASN A 9 -23.11 6.30 12.27
C ASN A 9 -22.73 4.91 12.76
N TYR A 10 -23.47 3.90 12.31
CA TYR A 10 -23.23 2.50 12.68
C TYR A 10 -21.90 1.95 12.14
N GLN A 11 -21.32 2.60 11.16
CA GLN A 11 -20.06 2.19 10.57
C GLN A 11 -18.85 2.87 11.21
N PHE A 12 -19.10 3.78 12.15
CA PHE A 12 -18.03 4.51 12.80
C PHE A 12 -17.10 3.55 13.55
N GLY A 13 -15.83 3.65 13.27
CA GLY A 13 -14.80 2.84 13.92
C GLY A 13 -14.66 1.40 13.42
N ARG A 14 -15.49 0.99 12.45
CA ARG A 14 -15.38 -0.35 11.88
C ARG A 14 -14.25 -0.49 10.86
N TRP A 15 -13.88 0.61 10.24
CA TRP A 15 -12.95 0.62 9.13
C TRP A 15 -11.67 1.35 9.51
N ASN A 16 -10.55 0.76 9.17
CA ASN A 16 -9.26 1.42 9.24
C ASN A 16 -8.95 1.97 7.85
N VAL A 17 -9.03 3.28 7.70
CA VAL A 17 -8.85 3.94 6.40
C VAL A 17 -7.38 4.30 6.23
N ILE A 18 -6.79 3.82 5.15
CA ILE A 18 -5.42 4.13 4.75
C ILE A 18 -5.47 4.91 3.45
N VAL A 19 -4.88 6.08 3.43
CA VAL A 19 -4.81 6.94 2.24
C VAL A 19 -3.40 6.88 1.69
N ASP A 20 -3.28 6.48 0.42
CA ASP A 20 -2.00 6.37 -0.26
C ASP A 20 -1.94 7.39 -1.41
N PRO A 21 -1.22 8.51 -1.23
CA PRO A 21 -1.09 9.51 -2.28
C PRO A 21 -0.25 9.04 -3.46
N TYR A 22 0.63 8.08 -3.28
CA TYR A 22 1.47 7.56 -4.35
C TYR A 22 0.67 6.79 -5.39
N MET A 23 -0.37 6.09 -4.96
CA MET A 23 -1.26 5.38 -5.87
C MET A 23 -1.98 6.36 -6.81
N THR A 24 -2.48 7.47 -6.27
CA THR A 24 -3.13 8.51 -7.06
C THR A 24 -2.17 9.13 -8.08
N LYS A 25 -0.95 9.38 -7.67
CA LYS A 25 0.07 9.92 -8.56
C LYS A 25 0.40 8.94 -9.69
N ALA A 26 0.60 7.67 -9.37
CA ALA A 26 0.90 6.65 -10.35
C ALA A 26 -0.21 6.52 -11.40
N LEU A 27 -1.47 6.59 -10.98
CA LEU A 27 -2.61 6.53 -11.88
C LEU A 27 -2.68 7.75 -12.81
N LYS A 28 -2.39 8.94 -12.28
CA LYS A 28 -2.32 10.15 -13.10
C LYS A 28 -1.22 10.07 -14.15
N ASP A 29 -0.07 9.56 -13.78
CA ASP A 29 1.06 9.39 -14.70
C ASP A 29 0.73 8.39 -15.82
N LEU A 30 -0.16 7.45 -15.56
CA LEU A 30 -0.68 6.51 -16.56
C LEU A 30 -1.86 7.06 -17.36
N GLY A 31 -2.28 8.29 -17.12
CA GLY A 31 -3.40 8.92 -17.81
C GLY A 31 -4.77 8.45 -17.33
N LYS A 32 -4.85 7.82 -16.18
CA LYS A 32 -6.12 7.36 -15.61
C LYS A 32 -6.78 8.44 -14.77
N THR A 33 -8.08 8.57 -14.93
CA THR A 33 -8.88 9.54 -14.16
C THR A 33 -9.59 8.91 -12.98
N ASP A 34 -9.84 7.62 -13.05
CA ASP A 34 -10.54 6.89 -12.00
C ASP A 34 -9.57 6.47 -10.92
N VAL A 35 -9.95 6.71 -9.68
CA VAL A 35 -9.16 6.30 -8.52
C VAL A 35 -9.84 5.09 -7.88
N PRO A 36 -9.23 3.90 -7.94
CA PRO A 36 -9.81 2.73 -7.30
C PRO A 36 -9.64 2.78 -5.79
N PHE A 37 -10.49 2.05 -5.12
CA PHE A 37 -10.33 1.77 -3.71
C PHE A 37 -10.29 0.26 -3.48
N PHE A 38 -9.65 -0.15 -2.40
CA PHE A 38 -9.48 -1.54 -2.05
C PHE A 38 -10.02 -1.78 -0.65
N LEU A 39 -10.76 -2.86 -0.50
CA LEU A 39 -11.19 -3.39 0.78
C LEU A 39 -10.37 -4.64 1.10
N LEU A 40 -9.75 -4.63 2.24
CA LEU A 40 -8.86 -5.71 2.67
C LEU A 40 -9.39 -6.32 3.97
N ASP A 41 -9.46 -7.63 4.00
CA ASP A 41 -9.80 -8.36 5.22
C ASP A 41 -8.52 -8.70 5.98
N SER A 42 -8.23 -7.93 7.01
CA SER A 42 -7.02 -8.11 7.81
C SER A 42 -7.01 -9.43 8.59
N HIS A 43 -8.17 -9.89 9.00
CA HIS A 43 -8.29 -11.16 9.71
C HIS A 43 -7.92 -12.35 8.81
N PHE A 44 -8.42 -12.34 7.58
CA PHE A 44 -8.10 -13.37 6.60
C PHE A 44 -6.61 -13.34 6.22
N ILE A 45 -6.04 -12.14 6.08
CA ILE A 45 -4.60 -12.00 5.79
C ILE A 45 -3.75 -12.67 6.87
N GLN A 46 -4.09 -12.47 8.12
CA GLN A 46 -3.36 -13.06 9.24
C GLN A 46 -3.57 -14.57 9.36
N MET A 47 -4.79 -15.03 9.15
CA MET A 47 -5.13 -16.44 9.31
C MET A 47 -4.56 -17.32 8.20
N ALA A 48 -4.57 -16.85 6.98
CA ALA A 48 -4.17 -17.62 5.80
C ALA A 48 -2.83 -17.21 5.21
N ASP A 49 -2.11 -16.30 5.86
CA ASP A 49 -0.86 -15.73 5.33
C ASP A 49 -1.01 -15.25 3.87
N ALA A 50 -2.14 -14.60 3.59
CA ALA A 50 -2.52 -14.24 2.23
C ALA A 50 -1.62 -13.17 1.63
N ALA A 51 -1.05 -12.31 2.46
CA ALA A 51 -0.09 -11.30 2.05
C ALA A 51 1.17 -11.42 2.92
N ILE A 52 2.31 -11.53 2.28
CA ILE A 52 3.58 -11.75 2.96
C ILE A 52 4.54 -10.62 2.62
N PHE A 53 5.11 -10.03 3.66
CA PHE A 53 6.24 -9.11 3.54
C PHE A 53 7.45 -9.75 4.21
N GLN A 54 8.50 -9.96 3.44
CA GLN A 54 9.72 -10.58 3.94
C GLN A 54 10.87 -9.59 3.88
N ASP A 55 11.46 -9.33 5.02
CA ASP A 55 12.64 -8.48 5.14
C ASP A 55 13.87 -9.38 5.20
N ARG A 56 14.53 -9.54 4.06
CA ARG A 56 15.68 -10.45 3.94
C ARG A 56 16.93 -9.87 4.56
N VAL A 57 17.14 -8.58 4.33
CA VAL A 57 18.22 -7.81 4.94
C VAL A 57 17.63 -6.53 5.48
N LYS A 58 17.73 -6.34 6.78
CA LYS A 58 17.26 -5.11 7.43
C LYS A 58 18.08 -3.93 6.95
N LEU A 59 17.53 -2.74 7.07
CA LEU A 59 18.23 -1.52 6.69
C LEU A 59 19.53 -1.40 7.48
N GLU A 60 20.64 -1.44 6.77
CA GLU A 60 21.97 -1.17 7.31
C GLU A 60 22.49 0.12 6.72
N VAL A 61 22.91 1.02 7.57
CA VAL A 61 23.56 2.28 7.15
C VAL A 61 24.99 2.26 7.63
N ARG A 62 25.90 2.42 6.70
CA ARG A 62 27.35 2.47 7.00
C ARG A 62 27.93 3.75 6.48
N SER A 63 28.87 4.30 7.22
CA SER A 63 29.70 5.39 6.75
C SER A 63 31.09 4.85 6.37
N VAL A 64 31.55 5.28 5.21
CA VAL A 64 32.86 4.93 4.70
C VAL A 64 33.61 6.22 4.41
N LEU A 65 34.83 6.32 4.92
CA LEU A 65 35.72 7.43 4.62
C LEU A 65 36.33 7.21 3.24
N ASP A 66 36.08 8.14 2.33
CA ASP A 66 36.76 8.14 1.03
C ASP A 66 38.13 8.80 1.19
N GLU A 67 39.18 7.98 1.20
CA GLU A 67 40.56 8.43 1.39
C GLU A 67 41.04 9.36 0.28
N ASN A 68 40.46 9.26 -0.92
CA ASN A 68 40.90 10.10 -2.04
C ASN A 68 40.40 11.53 -1.94
N ASN A 69 39.24 11.74 -1.32
CA ASN A 69 38.56 13.05 -1.27
C ASN A 69 38.33 13.54 0.16
N ASP A 70 38.76 12.80 1.17
CA ASP A 70 38.48 13.07 2.59
C ASP A 70 36.98 13.28 2.91
N ASN A 71 36.10 12.70 2.12
CA ASN A 71 34.66 12.80 2.30
C ASN A 71 34.10 11.54 2.96
N ASN A 72 33.14 11.72 3.86
CA ASN A 72 32.38 10.63 4.40
C ASN A 72 31.25 10.26 3.44
N VAL A 73 31.26 9.02 3.00
CA VAL A 73 30.19 8.48 2.16
C VAL A 73 29.26 7.62 3.04
N TRP A 74 28.00 7.95 3.05
CA TRP A 74 26.97 7.16 3.74
C TRP A 74 26.32 6.21 2.76
N LYS A 75 26.33 4.93 3.10
CA LYS A 75 25.78 3.88 2.26
C LYS A 75 24.68 3.15 3.00
N GLY A 76 23.49 3.13 2.41
CA GLY A 76 22.34 2.40 2.92
C GLY A 76 22.05 1.17 2.07
N PHE A 77 21.75 0.06 2.70
CA PHE A 77 21.40 -1.18 2.03
C PHE A 77 20.22 -1.86 2.72
N ARG A 78 19.21 -2.22 1.94
CA ARG A 78 18.06 -3.00 2.41
C ARG A 78 17.60 -3.96 1.33
N ARG A 79 17.16 -5.13 1.73
CA ARG A 79 16.63 -6.13 0.80
C ARG A 79 15.34 -6.70 1.35
N PHE A 80 14.28 -6.53 0.61
CA PHE A 80 12.97 -7.02 1.01
C PHE A 80 12.19 -7.54 -0.19
N GLY A 81 11.17 -8.32 0.09
CA GLY A 81 10.24 -8.81 -0.91
C GLY A 81 8.83 -8.84 -0.34
N ALA A 82 7.86 -8.67 -1.19
CA ALA A 82 6.47 -8.76 -0.83
C ALA A 82 5.71 -9.57 -1.88
N GLY A 83 4.70 -10.29 -1.46
CA GLY A 83 3.91 -11.09 -2.37
C GLY A 83 2.57 -11.45 -1.79
N PHE A 84 1.68 -11.91 -2.65
CA PHE A 84 0.35 -12.39 -2.31
C PHE A 84 0.26 -13.88 -2.61
N VAL A 85 -0.28 -14.63 -1.65
CA VAL A 85 -0.46 -16.07 -1.79
C VAL A 85 -1.90 -16.38 -2.16
N ASP A 86 -2.86 -15.60 -1.66
CA ASP A 86 -4.29 -15.80 -1.90
C ASP A 86 -4.93 -14.45 -2.24
N TRP A 87 -5.88 -14.46 -3.17
CA TRP A 87 -6.56 -13.25 -3.63
C TRP A 87 -7.87 -12.94 -2.88
N ARG A 88 -8.35 -13.89 -2.08
CA ARG A 88 -9.69 -13.80 -1.47
C ARG A 88 -9.84 -12.73 -0.41
N PHE A 89 -8.74 -12.16 0.05
CA PHE A 89 -8.74 -11.13 1.08
C PHE A 89 -9.00 -9.72 0.57
N ILE A 90 -8.99 -9.52 -0.75
CA ILE A 90 -9.05 -8.20 -1.35
C ILE A 90 -10.23 -8.07 -2.30
N SER A 91 -10.91 -6.95 -2.21
CA SER A 91 -11.94 -6.54 -3.16
C SER A 91 -11.64 -5.12 -3.64
N ALA A 92 -11.81 -4.87 -4.90
CA ALA A 92 -11.53 -3.58 -5.50
C ALA A 92 -12.81 -2.96 -6.05
N GLY A 93 -12.91 -1.65 -5.93
CA GLY A 93 -14.01 -0.88 -6.49
C GLY A 93 -13.50 0.29 -7.32
N ASN A 94 -14.38 0.82 -8.14
CA ASN A 94 -14.10 1.93 -9.04
C ASN A 94 -12.91 1.66 -9.99
N MET A 95 -12.80 0.42 -10.43
CA MET A 95 -11.80 0.02 -11.40
C MET A 95 -12.29 0.37 -12.80
N SER A 96 -11.40 0.91 -13.60
CA SER A 96 -11.66 1.14 -15.01
C SER A 96 -11.87 -0.19 -15.74
N THR A 97 -12.94 -0.30 -16.51
CA THR A 97 -13.33 -1.55 -17.16
C THR A 97 -12.74 -1.71 -18.53
N GLY A 98 -12.27 -2.88 -18.80
CA GLY A 98 -12.20 -3.46 -20.13
C GLY A 98 -11.10 -3.00 -21.04
N THR A 99 -11.26 -1.91 -21.68
CA THR A 99 -10.36 -1.49 -22.76
C THR A 99 -8.95 -1.13 -22.33
N ASP A 100 -8.76 -0.89 -21.05
CA ASP A 100 -7.45 -0.50 -20.51
C ASP A 100 -6.53 -1.69 -20.21
N LEU A 101 -7.04 -2.89 -20.37
CA LEU A 101 -6.29 -4.12 -20.11
C LEU A 101 -5.63 -4.69 -21.37
N THR A 102 -5.82 -4.03 -22.48
CA THR A 102 -5.23 -4.45 -23.75
C THR A 102 -3.89 -3.79 -24.02
#